data_a8735195fa61ac7a6b139f77790862cd
#
_entry.id   a8735195fa61ac7a6b139f77790862cd
#
_cell.length_a   1.000
_cell.length_b   1.000
_cell.length_c   1.000
_cell.angle_alpha   90.00
_cell.angle_beta   90.00
_cell.angle_gamma   90.00
#
_symmetry.space_group_name_H-M   'P 1'
#
loop_
_entity.id
_entity.type
_entity.pdbx_description
1 polymer ?
#
loop_
_entity_poly.entity_id
_entity_poly.type
_entity_poly.pdbx_seq_one_letter_code
_entity_poly.pdbx_strand_id
1 'polypeptide(L)' 'MGWMKLYQPQAVDVSSLRGRLNLTQEQFAARFGFSVATLRHWERGDRSPSGASLVLLNVIDRNPAAVLQALQ' A
#
# COMPACT_ATOMS: atom_id res chain seq x y z
N MET A 1 -19.47 20.07 -9.37
CA MET A 1 -18.06 20.07 -9.04
C MET A 1 -17.55 18.76 -8.47
N GLY A 2 -17.96 17.68 -9.04
CA GLY A 2 -17.51 16.37 -8.60
C GLY A 2 -16.00 16.21 -8.63
N TRP A 3 -15.35 16.85 -9.59
CA TRP A 3 -13.90 16.76 -9.72
C TRP A 3 -13.16 17.43 -8.57
N MET A 4 -13.82 18.28 -7.80
CA MET A 4 -13.24 18.92 -6.61
C MET A 4 -13.29 18.03 -5.38
N LYS A 5 -13.96 16.91 -5.47
CA LYS A 5 -14.08 15.99 -4.35
C LYS A 5 -12.72 15.39 -4.03
N LEU A 6 -12.28 15.56 -2.81
CA LEU A 6 -11.00 15.03 -2.39
C LEU A 6 -11.09 13.51 -2.21
N TYR A 7 -10.05 12.83 -2.65
CA TYR A 7 -9.92 11.41 -2.38
C TYR A 7 -9.68 11.17 -0.90
N GLN A 8 -10.46 10.28 -0.30
CA GLN A 8 -10.30 9.93 1.09
C GLN A 8 -9.91 8.47 1.18
N PRO A 9 -8.61 8.20 1.37
CA PRO A 9 -8.15 6.82 1.42
C PRO A 9 -8.68 6.10 2.66
N GLN A 10 -8.95 4.82 2.47
CA GLN A 10 -9.40 3.95 3.55
C GLN A 10 -8.19 3.37 4.28
N ALA A 11 -8.37 3.05 5.56
CA ALA A 11 -7.37 2.31 6.28
C ALA A 11 -7.15 0.94 5.60
N VAL A 12 -5.90 0.52 5.49
CA VAL A 12 -5.55 -0.73 4.81
C VAL A 12 -4.82 -1.65 5.78
N ASP A 13 -5.27 -2.90 5.85
CA ASP A 13 -4.54 -3.94 6.57
C ASP A 13 -3.40 -4.40 5.65
N VAL A 14 -2.21 -3.91 5.91
CA VAL A 14 -1.05 -4.15 5.04
C VAL A 14 -0.67 -5.62 5.00
N SER A 15 -0.75 -6.30 6.14
CA SER A 15 -0.43 -7.73 6.20
C SER A 15 -1.39 -8.55 5.33
N SER A 16 -2.69 -8.27 5.41
CA SER A 16 -3.69 -8.94 4.58
C SER A 16 -3.49 -8.65 3.11
N LEU A 17 -3.22 -7.39 2.76
CA LEU A 17 -2.96 -7.01 1.39
C LEU A 17 -1.76 -7.77 0.82
N ARG A 18 -0.67 -7.77 1.57
CA ARG A 18 0.55 -8.46 1.17
C ARG A 18 0.30 -9.97 0.99
N GLY A 19 -0.44 -10.56 1.92
CA GLY A 19 -0.78 -11.99 1.85
C GLY A 19 -1.58 -12.35 0.61
N ARG A 20 -2.54 -11.48 0.24
CA ARG A 20 -3.33 -11.71 -0.98
C ARG A 20 -2.49 -11.68 -2.25
N LEU A 21 -1.38 -10.95 -2.22
CA LEU A 21 -0.46 -10.86 -3.36
C LEU A 21 0.63 -11.93 -3.34
N ASN A 22 0.67 -12.75 -2.28
CA ASN A 22 1.68 -13.80 -2.12
C ASN A 22 3.11 -13.25 -2.13
N LEU A 23 3.31 -12.09 -1.49
CA LEU A 23 4.62 -11.46 -1.42
C LEU A 23 5.15 -11.51 0.00
N THR A 24 6.46 -11.71 0.13
CA THR A 24 7.12 -11.52 1.41
C THR A 24 7.20 -10.04 1.74
N GLN A 25 7.56 -9.69 2.98
CA GLN A 25 7.77 -8.29 3.35
C GLN A 25 8.82 -7.63 2.46
N GLU A 26 9.91 -8.34 2.22
CA GLU A 26 11.00 -7.84 1.39
C GLU A 26 10.54 -7.62 -0.06
N GLN A 27 9.78 -8.57 -0.59
CA GLN A 27 9.28 -8.46 -1.97
C GLN A 27 8.29 -7.31 -2.11
N PHE A 28 7.37 -7.18 -1.16
CA PHE A 28 6.38 -6.12 -1.19
C PHE A 28 7.06 -4.74 -1.11
N ALA A 29 7.98 -4.59 -0.16
CA ALA A 29 8.72 -3.35 0.00
C ALA A 29 9.49 -2.98 -1.27
N ALA A 30 10.19 -3.96 -1.85
CA ALA A 30 10.98 -3.71 -3.05
C ALA A 30 10.09 -3.34 -4.24
N ARG A 31 8.97 -4.01 -4.41
CA ARG A 31 8.09 -3.77 -5.57
C ARG A 31 7.39 -2.43 -5.53
N PHE A 32 7.03 -1.98 -4.33
CA PHE A 32 6.21 -0.77 -4.20
C PHE A 32 6.97 0.42 -3.63
N GLY A 33 8.27 0.28 -3.41
CA GLY A 33 9.10 1.40 -2.98
C GLY A 33 9.04 1.75 -1.52
N PHE A 34 8.67 0.80 -0.66
CA PHE A 34 8.66 1.02 0.79
C PHE A 34 9.93 0.45 1.41
N SER A 35 10.30 0.93 2.60
CA SER A 35 11.32 0.27 3.38
C SER A 35 10.72 -0.90 4.15
N VAL A 36 11.50 -1.96 4.32
CA VAL A 36 11.04 -3.13 5.08
C VAL A 36 10.75 -2.74 6.52
N ALA A 37 11.57 -1.86 7.10
CA ALA A 37 11.36 -1.40 8.47
C ALA A 37 10.00 -0.71 8.63
N THR A 38 9.65 0.17 7.69
CA THR A 38 8.36 0.85 7.70
C THR A 38 7.21 -0.15 7.58
N LEU A 39 7.35 -1.10 6.66
CA LEU A 39 6.34 -2.13 6.45
C LEU A 39 6.11 -2.93 7.72
N ARG A 40 7.17 -3.31 8.41
CA ARG A 40 7.07 -4.06 9.67
C ARG A 40 6.33 -3.27 10.75
N HIS A 41 6.60 -1.96 10.84
CA HIS A 41 5.87 -1.10 11.78
C HIS A 41 4.38 -1.08 11.49
N TRP A 42 4.02 -0.97 10.22
CA TRP A 42 2.61 -0.97 9.82
C TRP A 42 1.95 -2.31 10.17
N GLU A 43 2.62 -3.42 9.92
CA GLU A 43 2.05 -4.74 10.17
C GLU A 43 1.93 -5.07 11.64
N ARG A 44 2.84 -4.53 12.47
CA ARG A 44 2.75 -4.68 13.93
C ARG A 44 1.76 -3.73 14.58
N GLY A 45 1.34 -2.70 13.87
CA GLY A 45 0.45 -1.69 14.42
C GLY A 45 1.15 -0.58 15.19
N ASP A 46 2.50 -0.53 15.17
CA ASP A 46 3.26 0.53 15.82
C ASP A 46 3.02 1.88 15.16
N ARG A 47 2.82 1.86 13.86
CA ARG A 47 2.55 3.03 13.05
C ARG A 47 1.49 2.68 12.01
N SER A 48 0.79 3.69 11.56
CA SER A 48 -0.20 3.52 10.51
C SER A 48 0.25 4.26 9.26
N PRO A 49 0.01 3.70 8.07
CA PRO A 49 0.27 4.42 6.84
C PRO A 49 -0.51 5.72 6.80
N SER A 50 0.08 6.76 6.24
CA SER A 50 -0.57 8.06 6.11
C SER A 50 -0.08 8.76 4.86
N GLY A 51 -0.76 9.82 4.46
CA GLY A 51 -0.35 10.62 3.31
C GLY A 51 -0.25 9.80 2.03
N ALA A 52 0.81 10.05 1.28
CA ALA A 52 1.02 9.40 -0.01
C ALA A 52 1.12 7.88 0.10
N SER A 53 1.69 7.37 1.20
CA SER A 53 1.79 5.93 1.43
C SER A 53 0.41 5.28 1.51
N LEU A 54 -0.51 5.91 2.23
CA LEU A 54 -1.86 5.38 2.37
C LEU A 54 -2.60 5.42 1.04
N VAL A 55 -2.44 6.49 0.27
CA VAL A 55 -3.03 6.59 -1.06
C VAL A 55 -2.52 5.47 -1.95
N LEU A 56 -1.21 5.25 -1.97
CA LEU A 56 -0.61 4.19 -2.78
C LEU A 56 -1.14 2.81 -2.36
N LEU A 57 -1.22 2.56 -1.06
CA LEU A 57 -1.73 1.28 -0.57
C LEU A 57 -3.19 1.05 -1.00
N ASN A 58 -3.99 2.10 -1.02
CA ASN A 58 -5.36 2.00 -1.52
C ASN A 58 -5.41 1.67 -3.00
N VAL A 59 -4.52 2.24 -3.79
CA VAL A 59 -4.45 1.95 -5.23
C VAL A 59 -4.01 0.51 -5.44
N ILE A 60 -3.01 0.06 -4.69
CA ILE A 60 -2.54 -1.33 -4.75
C ILE A 60 -3.67 -2.29 -4.39
N ASP A 61 -4.42 -1.96 -3.34
CA ASP A 61 -5.51 -2.81 -2.88
C ASP A 61 -6.59 -2.98 -3.95
N ARG A 62 -6.89 -1.91 -4.66
CA ARG A 62 -7.94 -1.92 -5.69
C ARG A 62 -7.49 -2.54 -7.00
N ASN A 63 -6.25 -2.31 -7.39
CA ASN A 63 -5.76 -2.77 -8.69
C ASN A 63 -4.26 -3.03 -8.65
N PRO A 64 -3.85 -4.11 -7.97
CA PRO A 64 -2.43 -4.41 -7.83
C PRO A 64 -1.74 -4.67 -9.17
N ALA A 65 -2.44 -5.29 -10.11
CA ALA A 65 -1.85 -5.60 -11.42
C ALA A 65 -1.46 -4.34 -12.18
N ALA A 66 -2.32 -3.31 -12.15
CA ALA A 66 -2.03 -2.05 -12.84
C ALA A 66 -0.83 -1.35 -12.20
N VAL A 67 -0.73 -1.37 -10.86
CA VAL A 67 0.39 -0.73 -10.18
C VAL A 67 1.70 -1.45 -10.50
N LEU A 68 1.71 -2.78 -10.42
CA LEU A 68 2.90 -3.56 -10.74
C LEU A 68 3.35 -3.34 -12.18
N GLN A 69 2.40 -3.24 -13.09
CA GLN A 69 2.67 -3.00 -14.50
C GLN A 69 3.28 -1.60 -14.71
N ALA A 70 2.76 -0.62 -14.00
CA ALA A 70 3.25 0.76 -14.12
C ALA A 70 4.67 0.92 -13.57
N LEU A 71 5.07 0.06 -12.64
CA LEU A 71 6.38 0.14 -11.99
C LEU A 71 7.46 -0.69 -12.68
N GLN A 72 7.13 -1.40 -13.73
CA GLN A 72 8.10 -2.19 -14.48
C GLN A 72 8.98 -1.33 -15.37
#